data_bed1a8b45b161298940b34f4f49d68c1
#
_entry.id   bed1a8b45b161298940b34f4f49d68c1
#
_cell.length_a   1.000
_cell.length_b   1.000
_cell.length_c   1.000
_cell.angle_alpha   90.00
_cell.angle_beta   90.00
_cell.angle_gamma   90.00
#
_symmetry.space_group_name_H-M   'P 1'
#
loop_
_entity.id
_entity.type
_entity.pdbx_description
1 polymer ?
#
loop_
_entity_poly.entity_id
_entity_poly.type
_entity_poly.pdbx_seq_one_letter_code
_entity_poly.pdbx_strand_id
1 'polypeptide(L)'
;MLALGATVAVAAQSTQAPASNAILVSQTRSGNTVVSHYKIPHNNGKQAEFDFHYAVNNSEMTPSFSDNLQQVEELKDFMEQTKDTTMHISSIHIVGYASPDGNPKQNDTLAAHRAQSLYHYAVNTYHPAQVIDTKSKAYHWHDCVAAVEKAPTPNKEQVLAILKSTMHTEAQKEAALRELPEAWSYLASYILPQMRYADIEFDYGVDEFVTRTSLVEQPTAPAEQAAPAQTPQPQEVVVDEEVGIIIATPKHEGEKHHDKKDHSQKSRKEKKRGSVTEYEVIYW
;
A
#
# COMPACT_ATOMS: atom_id res chain seq x y z
N MET A 1 9.09 49.88 -33.09
CA MET A 1 9.26 49.24 -31.78
C MET A 1 7.88 49.03 -31.20
N LEU A 2 7.37 47.78 -31.29
CA LEU A 2 6.11 47.39 -30.70
C LEU A 2 6.39 46.69 -29.37
N ALA A 3 5.93 47.28 -28.26
CA ALA A 3 6.02 46.68 -26.96
C ALA A 3 4.90 45.64 -26.80
N LEU A 4 5.26 44.34 -26.72
CA LEU A 4 4.33 43.29 -26.30
C LEU A 4 4.11 43.43 -24.78
N GLY A 5 2.93 43.90 -24.41
CA GLY A 5 2.44 43.83 -23.06
C GLY A 5 2.08 42.38 -22.70
N ALA A 6 2.84 41.76 -21.79
CA ALA A 6 2.49 40.50 -21.19
C ALA A 6 1.34 40.72 -20.21
N THR A 7 0.13 40.28 -20.58
CA THR A 7 -1.02 40.18 -19.66
C THR A 7 -0.77 39.01 -18.70
N VAL A 8 -0.40 39.34 -17.46
CA VAL A 8 -0.42 38.36 -16.36
C VAL A 8 -1.88 38.07 -16.05
N ALA A 9 -2.32 36.88 -16.37
CA ALA A 9 -3.62 36.41 -15.93
C ALA A 9 -3.60 36.22 -14.40
N VAL A 10 -4.28 37.14 -13.71
CA VAL A 10 -4.54 37.01 -12.26
C VAL A 10 -5.58 35.87 -12.11
N ALA A 11 -5.11 34.72 -11.69
CA ALA A 11 -6.02 33.63 -11.32
C ALA A 11 -6.94 34.11 -10.20
N ALA A 12 -8.24 33.94 -10.38
CA ALA A 12 -9.27 34.34 -9.43
C ALA A 12 -8.98 33.74 -8.05
N GLN A 13 -8.87 34.62 -7.04
CA GLN A 13 -8.65 34.22 -5.65
C GLN A 13 -9.91 33.52 -5.13
N SER A 14 -9.85 32.22 -4.88
CA SER A 14 -10.88 31.51 -4.15
C SER A 14 -10.76 31.87 -2.66
N THR A 15 -11.72 32.66 -2.16
CA THR A 15 -11.83 33.01 -0.74
C THR A 15 -12.49 31.92 0.11
N GLN A 16 -12.80 30.78 -0.49
CA GLN A 16 -13.46 29.68 0.21
C GLN A 16 -12.50 28.96 1.15
N ALA A 17 -12.94 28.69 2.38
CA ALA A 17 -12.16 27.93 3.36
C ALA A 17 -11.70 26.59 2.77
N PRO A 18 -10.48 26.08 3.11
CA PRO A 18 -10.09 24.75 2.66
C PRO A 18 -11.12 23.73 3.12
N ALA A 19 -11.28 22.62 2.37
CA ALA A 19 -12.10 21.50 2.78
C ALA A 19 -11.72 21.10 4.22
N SER A 20 -12.67 20.60 5.02
CA SER A 20 -12.45 20.29 6.44
C SER A 20 -11.34 19.25 6.68
N ASN A 21 -11.00 18.46 5.66
CA ASN A 21 -9.93 17.45 5.65
C ASN A 21 -8.65 17.91 4.95
N ALA A 22 -8.54 19.19 4.58
CA ALA A 22 -7.35 19.72 3.91
C ALA A 22 -6.15 19.76 4.87
N ILE A 23 -5.03 19.19 4.45
CA ILE A 23 -3.77 19.15 5.19
C ILE A 23 -2.83 20.20 4.60
N LEU A 24 -2.30 21.11 5.43
CA LEU A 24 -1.32 22.08 5.01
C LEU A 24 0.03 21.38 4.75
N VAL A 25 0.49 21.41 3.51
CA VAL A 25 1.76 20.80 3.09
C VAL A 25 2.93 21.79 3.22
N SER A 26 2.72 23.02 2.72
CA SER A 26 3.72 24.06 2.81
C SER A 26 3.07 25.45 2.82
N GLN A 27 3.79 26.41 3.38
CA GLN A 27 3.36 27.80 3.40
C GLN A 27 4.58 28.71 3.21
N THR A 28 4.47 29.66 2.29
CA THR A 28 5.49 30.67 2.05
C THR A 28 4.89 32.05 2.20
N ARG A 29 5.65 33.00 2.77
CA ARG A 29 5.24 34.38 2.91
C ARG A 29 6.21 35.29 2.15
N SER A 30 5.64 36.19 1.37
CA SER A 30 6.38 37.25 0.68
C SER A 30 5.66 38.60 0.87
N GLY A 31 6.19 39.45 1.74
CA GLY A 31 5.51 40.68 2.15
C GLY A 31 4.16 40.40 2.82
N ASN A 32 3.11 40.95 2.27
CA ASN A 32 1.74 40.76 2.75
C ASN A 32 1.04 39.56 2.13
N THR A 33 1.70 38.84 1.22
CA THR A 33 1.14 37.69 0.54
C THR A 33 1.59 36.39 1.22
N VAL A 34 0.64 35.53 1.54
CA VAL A 34 0.87 34.17 2.03
C VAL A 34 0.34 33.20 1.00
N VAL A 35 1.22 32.33 0.50
CA VAL A 35 0.88 31.23 -0.40
C VAL A 35 0.92 29.94 0.40
N SER A 36 -0.20 29.23 0.44
CA SER A 36 -0.37 27.97 1.17
C SER A 36 -0.74 26.86 0.19
N HIS A 37 -0.02 25.77 0.28
CA HIS A 37 -0.29 24.55 -0.49
C HIS A 37 -0.97 23.53 0.43
N TYR A 38 -2.13 23.05 0.03
CA TYR A 38 -2.89 22.06 0.77
C TYR A 38 -2.99 20.78 -0.05
N LYS A 39 -2.96 19.66 0.66
CA LYS A 39 -3.30 18.34 0.19
C LYS A 39 -4.70 18.01 0.71
N ILE A 40 -5.62 17.63 -0.16
CA ILE A 40 -6.96 17.18 0.18
C ILE A 40 -7.02 15.68 -0.10
N PRO A 41 -6.97 14.82 0.92
CA PRO A 41 -7.09 13.39 0.73
C PRO A 41 -8.50 13.04 0.23
N HIS A 42 -8.55 12.32 -0.89
CA HIS A 42 -9.80 11.77 -1.42
C HIS A 42 -9.73 10.25 -1.36
N ASN A 43 -10.58 9.63 -0.53
CA ASN A 43 -10.89 8.23 -0.68
C ASN A 43 -11.95 8.10 -1.78
N ASN A 44 -11.48 7.92 -3.02
CA ASN A 44 -12.37 7.92 -4.20
C ASN A 44 -13.04 6.57 -4.40
N GLY A 45 -12.87 5.61 -3.47
CA GLY A 45 -13.38 4.25 -3.61
C GLY A 45 -12.79 3.52 -4.82
N LYS A 46 -11.57 3.89 -5.23
CA LYS A 46 -10.85 3.17 -6.28
C LYS A 46 -10.28 1.89 -5.71
N GLN A 47 -10.33 0.85 -6.53
CA GLN A 47 -9.81 -0.47 -6.17
C GLN A 47 -8.85 -0.94 -7.26
N ALA A 48 -7.81 -1.67 -6.85
CA ALA A 48 -6.93 -2.43 -7.72
C ALA A 48 -6.82 -3.84 -7.15
N GLU A 49 -6.97 -4.84 -7.98
CA GLU A 49 -6.98 -6.25 -7.61
C GLU A 49 -6.02 -7.02 -8.50
N PHE A 50 -5.29 -7.96 -7.92
CA PHE A 50 -4.31 -8.79 -8.62
C PHE A 50 -4.45 -10.23 -8.13
N ASP A 51 -4.68 -11.15 -9.08
CA ASP A 51 -4.93 -12.56 -8.84
C ASP A 51 -3.67 -13.40 -9.09
N PHE A 52 -3.32 -14.24 -8.13
CA PHE A 52 -2.18 -15.14 -8.24
C PHE A 52 -2.63 -16.60 -8.18
N HIS A 53 -2.44 -17.33 -9.27
CA HIS A 53 -2.83 -18.71 -9.40
C HIS A 53 -1.84 -19.68 -8.74
N TYR A 54 -2.37 -20.81 -8.26
CA TYR A 54 -1.61 -21.87 -7.58
C TYR A 54 -1.83 -23.24 -8.23
N ALA A 55 -0.78 -24.03 -8.25
CA ALA A 55 -0.90 -25.42 -8.66
C ALA A 55 -1.75 -26.24 -7.69
N VAL A 56 -2.20 -27.41 -8.13
CA VAL A 56 -2.93 -28.38 -7.29
C VAL A 56 -2.10 -28.73 -6.05
N ASN A 57 -2.71 -28.71 -4.89
CA ASN A 57 -2.07 -29.01 -3.58
C ASN A 57 -0.83 -28.15 -3.27
N ASN A 58 -0.67 -27.01 -3.94
CA ASN A 58 0.40 -26.07 -3.67
C ASN A 58 -0.16 -24.76 -3.07
N SER A 59 0.56 -24.24 -2.11
CA SER A 59 0.27 -22.95 -1.47
C SER A 59 1.45 -21.97 -1.57
N GLU A 60 2.53 -22.33 -2.26
CA GLU A 60 3.67 -21.43 -2.46
C GLU A 60 3.38 -20.51 -3.65
N MET A 61 3.47 -19.20 -3.42
CA MET A 61 3.36 -18.21 -4.46
C MET A 61 4.55 -18.32 -5.41
N THR A 62 4.28 -18.68 -6.65
CA THR A 62 5.31 -18.90 -7.68
C THR A 62 5.09 -17.90 -8.81
N PRO A 63 5.96 -16.88 -8.97
CA PRO A 63 5.79 -15.83 -9.98
C PRO A 63 5.74 -16.36 -11.42
N SER A 64 6.37 -17.47 -11.72
CA SER A 64 6.41 -18.06 -13.08
C SER A 64 5.28 -19.06 -13.35
N PHE A 65 4.34 -19.26 -12.42
CA PHE A 65 3.25 -20.20 -12.61
C PHE A 65 2.06 -19.51 -13.29
N SER A 66 1.47 -20.16 -14.30
CA SER A 66 0.30 -19.63 -15.05
C SER A 66 0.58 -18.24 -15.62
N ASP A 67 -0.29 -17.28 -15.34
CA ASP A 67 -0.21 -15.87 -15.69
C ASP A 67 0.33 -14.96 -14.56
N ASN A 68 0.81 -15.56 -13.47
CA ASN A 68 1.33 -14.83 -12.31
C ASN A 68 2.42 -13.82 -12.67
N LEU A 69 3.24 -14.09 -13.70
CA LEU A 69 4.28 -13.16 -14.10
C LEU A 69 3.70 -11.81 -14.56
N GLN A 70 2.61 -11.85 -15.31
CA GLN A 70 1.90 -10.64 -15.71
C GLN A 70 1.33 -9.91 -14.48
N GLN A 71 0.71 -10.64 -13.56
CA GLN A 71 0.17 -10.09 -12.32
C GLN A 71 1.25 -9.46 -11.43
N VAL A 72 2.44 -10.08 -11.37
CA VAL A 72 3.61 -9.52 -10.68
C VAL A 72 4.04 -8.19 -11.29
N GLU A 73 4.09 -8.10 -12.63
CA GLU A 73 4.46 -6.87 -13.33
C GLU A 73 3.42 -5.78 -13.12
N GLU A 74 2.13 -6.09 -13.25
CA GLU A 74 1.03 -5.16 -13.01
C GLU A 74 0.99 -4.66 -11.55
N LEU A 75 1.16 -5.55 -10.56
CA LEU A 75 1.25 -5.18 -9.15
C LEU A 75 2.48 -4.29 -8.89
N LYS A 76 3.61 -4.60 -9.49
CA LYS A 76 4.82 -3.78 -9.37
C LYS A 76 4.57 -2.37 -9.92
N ASP A 77 3.98 -2.26 -11.11
CA ASP A 77 3.69 -0.97 -11.73
C ASP A 77 2.69 -0.16 -10.89
N PHE A 78 1.69 -0.82 -10.31
CA PHE A 78 0.77 -0.20 -9.36
C PHE A 78 1.51 0.32 -8.12
N MET A 79 2.37 -0.50 -7.49
CA MET A 79 3.13 -0.10 -6.31
C MET A 79 4.16 1.01 -6.60
N GLU A 80 4.71 1.08 -7.82
CA GLU A 80 5.54 2.23 -8.24
C GLU A 80 4.71 3.52 -8.31
N GLN A 81 3.47 3.46 -8.82
CA GLN A 81 2.57 4.61 -8.87
C GLN A 81 2.20 5.12 -7.47
N THR A 82 2.13 4.25 -6.46
CA THR A 82 1.85 4.68 -5.07
C THR A 82 2.99 5.48 -4.43
N LYS A 83 4.17 5.52 -5.05
CA LYS A 83 5.27 6.39 -4.61
C LYS A 83 5.02 7.85 -4.98
N ASP A 84 4.10 8.12 -5.90
CA ASP A 84 3.63 9.48 -6.18
C ASP A 84 2.86 10.00 -4.96
N THR A 85 3.18 11.23 -4.56
CA THR A 85 2.54 11.88 -3.40
C THR A 85 1.06 12.17 -3.60
N THR A 86 0.55 12.00 -4.83
CA THR A 86 -0.87 12.19 -5.18
C THR A 86 -1.72 10.96 -4.88
N MET A 87 -1.11 9.79 -4.74
CA MET A 87 -1.81 8.53 -4.52
C MET A 87 -1.57 8.00 -3.12
N HIS A 88 -2.63 7.53 -2.45
CA HIS A 88 -2.49 6.90 -1.14
C HIS A 88 -3.33 5.63 -1.06
N ILE A 89 -2.75 4.58 -0.49
CA ILE A 89 -3.46 3.33 -0.17
C ILE A 89 -4.14 3.52 1.18
N SER A 90 -5.43 3.21 1.25
CA SER A 90 -6.24 3.26 2.48
C SER A 90 -6.33 1.91 3.19
N SER A 91 -6.46 0.82 2.42
CA SER A 91 -6.47 -0.56 2.96
C SER A 91 -5.90 -1.55 1.96
N ILE A 92 -5.42 -2.68 2.49
CA ILE A 92 -4.93 -3.82 1.70
C ILE A 92 -5.58 -5.08 2.25
N HIS A 93 -6.18 -5.86 1.36
CA HIS A 93 -6.82 -7.12 1.70
C HIS A 93 -6.21 -8.25 0.87
N ILE A 94 -6.01 -9.40 1.50
CA ILE A 94 -5.59 -10.61 0.80
C ILE A 94 -6.59 -11.72 1.14
N VAL A 95 -7.09 -12.40 0.11
CA VAL A 95 -7.95 -13.57 0.28
C VAL A 95 -7.35 -14.75 -0.46
N GLY A 96 -7.12 -15.85 0.23
CA GLY A 96 -6.68 -17.10 -0.40
C GLY A 96 -7.85 -18.03 -0.67
N TYR A 97 -7.84 -18.71 -1.82
CA TYR A 97 -8.91 -19.59 -2.25
C TYR A 97 -8.41 -20.99 -2.57
N ALA A 98 -9.25 -21.98 -2.32
CA ALA A 98 -9.02 -23.35 -2.71
C ALA A 98 -10.24 -23.93 -3.42
N SER A 99 -10.01 -24.68 -4.51
CA SER A 99 -11.05 -25.39 -5.25
C SER A 99 -11.72 -26.47 -4.40
N PRO A 100 -12.97 -26.89 -4.71
CA PRO A 100 -13.73 -27.80 -3.87
C PRO A 100 -13.28 -29.27 -3.94
N ASP A 101 -12.41 -29.62 -4.90
CA ASP A 101 -11.94 -31.00 -5.08
C ASP A 101 -11.05 -31.45 -3.92
N GLY A 102 -11.23 -32.67 -3.48
CA GLY A 102 -10.48 -33.27 -2.39
C GLY A 102 -11.10 -33.12 -1.00
N ASN A 103 -10.28 -33.03 0.03
CA ASN A 103 -10.75 -32.98 1.41
C ASN A 103 -11.07 -31.54 1.84
N PRO A 104 -12.31 -31.21 2.27
CA PRO A 104 -12.71 -29.85 2.63
C PRO A 104 -11.82 -29.22 3.72
N LYS A 105 -11.45 -29.96 4.77
CA LYS A 105 -10.57 -29.43 5.83
C LYS A 105 -9.16 -29.12 5.34
N GLN A 106 -8.66 -29.91 4.40
CA GLN A 106 -7.36 -29.63 3.76
C GLN A 106 -7.46 -28.40 2.86
N ASN A 107 -8.59 -28.21 2.17
CA ASN A 107 -8.84 -27.04 1.34
C ASN A 107 -8.94 -25.76 2.16
N ASP A 108 -9.55 -25.79 3.36
CA ASP A 108 -9.53 -24.65 4.29
C ASP A 108 -8.10 -24.24 4.66
N THR A 109 -7.28 -25.24 5.02
CA THR A 109 -5.86 -25.02 5.34
C THR A 109 -5.07 -24.53 4.13
N LEU A 110 -5.33 -25.09 2.94
CA LEU A 110 -4.67 -24.72 1.71
C LEU A 110 -5.00 -23.28 1.30
N ALA A 111 -6.25 -22.87 1.42
CA ALA A 111 -6.69 -21.50 1.18
C ALA A 111 -5.98 -20.51 2.14
N ALA A 112 -5.92 -20.84 3.44
CA ALA A 112 -5.23 -20.00 4.42
C ALA A 112 -3.73 -19.89 4.13
N HIS A 113 -3.07 -21.00 3.76
CA HIS A 113 -1.66 -20.98 3.40
C HIS A 113 -1.38 -20.18 2.12
N ARG A 114 -2.29 -20.17 1.15
CA ARG A 114 -2.18 -19.33 -0.06
C ARG A 114 -2.23 -17.85 0.29
N ALA A 115 -3.21 -17.43 1.12
CA ALA A 115 -3.25 -16.06 1.61
C ALA A 115 -1.96 -15.67 2.34
N GLN A 116 -1.45 -16.54 3.20
CA GLN A 116 -0.21 -16.31 3.94
C GLN A 116 1.02 -16.23 3.03
N SER A 117 1.09 -17.06 2.00
CA SER A 117 2.19 -17.05 1.03
C SER A 117 2.20 -15.74 0.22
N LEU A 118 1.04 -15.29 -0.25
CA LEU A 118 0.91 -14.00 -0.95
C LEU A 118 1.22 -12.82 -0.01
N TYR A 119 0.77 -12.88 1.25
CA TYR A 119 1.12 -11.90 2.27
C TYR A 119 2.63 -11.76 2.43
N HIS A 120 3.34 -12.88 2.60
CA HIS A 120 4.80 -12.85 2.73
C HIS A 120 5.48 -12.31 1.47
N TYR A 121 4.97 -12.68 0.29
CA TYR A 121 5.47 -12.13 -0.96
C TYR A 121 5.31 -10.60 -1.01
N ALA A 122 4.12 -10.09 -0.71
CA ALA A 122 3.81 -8.66 -0.74
C ALA A 122 4.66 -7.87 0.28
N VAL A 123 4.74 -8.35 1.52
CA VAL A 123 5.52 -7.70 2.59
C VAL A 123 7.01 -7.68 2.27
N ASN A 124 7.56 -8.81 1.82
CA ASN A 124 9.01 -8.92 1.55
C ASN A 124 9.44 -8.17 0.29
N THR A 125 8.53 -7.98 -0.66
CA THR A 125 8.85 -7.33 -1.94
C THR A 125 8.59 -5.83 -1.92
N TYR A 126 7.47 -5.41 -1.33
CA TYR A 126 6.99 -4.03 -1.44
C TYR A 126 7.04 -3.24 -0.13
N HIS A 127 7.14 -3.90 1.03
CA HIS A 127 7.19 -3.28 2.35
C HIS A 127 6.08 -2.24 2.58
N PRO A 128 4.81 -2.58 2.37
CA PRO A 128 3.71 -1.64 2.52
C PRO A 128 3.64 -1.09 3.94
N ALA A 129 3.29 0.20 4.08
CA ALA A 129 3.14 0.84 5.39
C ALA A 129 1.81 0.47 6.07
N GLN A 130 0.83 0.03 5.29
CA GLN A 130 -0.49 -0.37 5.76
C GLN A 130 -0.47 -1.78 6.32
N VAL A 131 -1.35 -2.03 7.29
CA VAL A 131 -1.64 -3.40 7.75
C VAL A 131 -2.40 -4.13 6.66
N ILE A 132 -1.99 -5.36 6.36
CA ILE A 132 -2.67 -6.22 5.40
C ILE A 132 -3.64 -7.12 6.16
N ASP A 133 -4.94 -7.02 5.85
CA ASP A 133 -5.95 -7.96 6.33
C ASP A 133 -5.92 -9.23 5.48
N THR A 134 -5.88 -10.40 6.13
CA THR A 134 -5.82 -11.68 5.42
C THR A 134 -7.03 -12.54 5.75
N LYS A 135 -7.65 -13.11 4.72
CA LYS A 135 -8.78 -14.04 4.83
C LYS A 135 -8.53 -15.26 3.96
N SER A 136 -9.35 -16.28 4.14
CA SER A 136 -9.34 -17.48 3.31
C SER A 136 -10.73 -18.02 3.07
N LYS A 137 -10.94 -18.65 1.91
CA LYS A 137 -12.19 -19.28 1.52
C LYS A 137 -11.91 -20.57 0.74
N ALA A 138 -12.26 -21.71 1.29
CA ALA A 138 -12.40 -22.92 0.49
C ALA A 138 -13.74 -22.88 -0.24
N TYR A 139 -13.73 -23.11 -1.55
CA TYR A 139 -14.94 -23.21 -2.34
C TYR A 139 -15.65 -24.55 -2.09
N HIS A 140 -16.97 -24.53 -2.23
CA HIS A 140 -17.81 -25.71 -2.28
C HIS A 140 -18.19 -26.03 -3.73
N TRP A 141 -18.63 -27.27 -3.99
CA TRP A 141 -19.06 -27.65 -5.34
C TRP A 141 -20.20 -26.78 -5.87
N HIS A 142 -21.04 -26.24 -4.99
CA HIS A 142 -22.08 -25.29 -5.40
C HIS A 142 -21.50 -24.00 -6.01
N ASP A 143 -20.34 -23.54 -5.59
CA ASP A 143 -19.69 -22.33 -6.10
C ASP A 143 -19.27 -22.48 -7.60
N CYS A 144 -19.15 -23.74 -8.09
CA CYS A 144 -18.86 -24.03 -9.50
C CYS A 144 -20.06 -23.81 -10.46
N VAL A 145 -21.28 -23.66 -9.93
CA VAL A 145 -22.51 -23.60 -10.74
C VAL A 145 -22.43 -22.50 -11.80
N ALA A 146 -22.09 -21.28 -11.43
CA ALA A 146 -22.05 -20.15 -12.36
C ALA A 146 -21.02 -20.34 -13.49
N ALA A 147 -19.88 -20.95 -13.18
CA ALA A 147 -18.84 -21.26 -14.14
C ALA A 147 -19.30 -22.36 -15.13
N VAL A 148 -19.91 -23.42 -14.62
CA VAL A 148 -20.45 -24.50 -15.45
C VAL A 148 -21.60 -24.05 -16.33
N GLU A 149 -22.48 -23.17 -15.85
CA GLU A 149 -23.57 -22.61 -16.65
C GLU A 149 -23.06 -21.86 -17.90
N LYS A 150 -21.97 -21.11 -17.75
CA LYS A 150 -21.34 -20.33 -18.81
C LYS A 150 -20.48 -21.17 -19.77
N ALA A 151 -19.88 -22.26 -19.28
CA ALA A 151 -18.92 -23.05 -20.02
C ALA A 151 -19.58 -24.15 -20.88
N PRO A 152 -18.94 -24.62 -21.95
CA PRO A 152 -19.42 -25.75 -22.77
C PRO A 152 -19.08 -27.11 -22.08
N THR A 153 -19.53 -27.28 -20.84
CA THR A 153 -19.24 -28.47 -20.02
C THR A 153 -19.92 -29.70 -20.57
N PRO A 154 -19.25 -30.82 -20.80
CA PRO A 154 -19.88 -32.09 -21.14
C PRO A 154 -20.88 -32.53 -20.05
N ASN A 155 -21.97 -33.15 -20.46
CA ASN A 155 -23.05 -33.58 -19.56
C ASN A 155 -23.56 -32.49 -18.61
N LYS A 156 -23.61 -31.24 -19.09
CA LYS A 156 -23.86 -30.02 -18.30
C LYS A 156 -25.07 -30.15 -17.36
N GLU A 157 -26.21 -30.70 -17.85
CA GLU A 157 -27.41 -30.82 -17.03
C GLU A 157 -27.21 -31.74 -15.84
N GLN A 158 -26.53 -32.87 -16.03
CA GLN A 158 -26.20 -33.81 -14.95
C GLN A 158 -25.22 -33.20 -13.96
N VAL A 159 -24.18 -32.51 -14.47
CA VAL A 159 -23.21 -31.78 -13.63
C VAL A 159 -23.93 -30.73 -12.78
N LEU A 160 -24.77 -29.90 -13.36
CA LEU A 160 -25.53 -28.90 -12.62
C LEU A 160 -26.49 -29.51 -11.60
N ALA A 161 -27.14 -30.64 -11.90
CA ALA A 161 -27.99 -31.36 -10.93
C ALA A 161 -27.18 -31.83 -9.72
N ILE A 162 -25.97 -32.36 -9.94
CA ILE A 162 -25.05 -32.75 -8.85
C ILE A 162 -24.61 -31.56 -8.03
N LEU A 163 -24.13 -30.50 -8.68
CA LEU A 163 -23.63 -29.29 -8.02
C LEU A 163 -24.69 -28.59 -7.16
N LYS A 164 -25.93 -28.49 -7.66
CA LYS A 164 -27.07 -27.87 -6.99
C LYS A 164 -27.73 -28.76 -5.92
N SER A 165 -27.37 -30.04 -5.86
CA SER A 165 -27.96 -30.98 -4.87
C SER A 165 -27.70 -30.49 -3.45
N THR A 166 -28.77 -30.42 -2.66
CA THR A 166 -28.70 -30.16 -1.20
C THR A 166 -28.69 -31.44 -0.38
N MET A 167 -28.91 -32.59 -1.02
CA MET A 167 -28.97 -33.91 -0.39
C MET A 167 -27.60 -34.60 -0.30
N HIS A 168 -26.66 -34.19 -1.16
CA HIS A 168 -25.32 -34.77 -1.21
C HIS A 168 -24.32 -33.95 -0.41
N THR A 169 -23.45 -34.62 0.32
CA THR A 169 -22.24 -34.01 0.90
C THR A 169 -21.26 -33.66 -0.19
N GLU A 170 -20.27 -32.81 0.11
CA GLU A 170 -19.22 -32.43 -0.85
C GLU A 170 -18.47 -33.65 -1.42
N ALA A 171 -18.15 -34.63 -0.57
CA ALA A 171 -17.52 -35.88 -1.00
C ALA A 171 -18.43 -36.73 -1.93
N GLN A 172 -19.75 -36.74 -1.67
CA GLN A 172 -20.70 -37.46 -2.54
C GLN A 172 -20.88 -36.76 -3.89
N LYS A 173 -20.88 -35.42 -3.90
CA LYS A 173 -20.87 -34.64 -5.16
C LYS A 173 -19.62 -34.94 -5.98
N GLU A 174 -18.45 -34.91 -5.35
CA GLU A 174 -17.20 -35.23 -6.04
C GLU A 174 -17.22 -36.65 -6.61
N ALA A 175 -17.66 -37.64 -5.82
CA ALA A 175 -17.77 -39.01 -6.30
C ALA A 175 -18.70 -39.12 -7.51
N ALA A 176 -19.87 -38.49 -7.46
CA ALA A 176 -20.82 -38.47 -8.59
C ALA A 176 -20.26 -37.71 -9.84
N LEU A 177 -19.50 -36.66 -9.67
CA LEU A 177 -18.84 -35.96 -10.78
C LEU A 177 -17.76 -36.83 -11.42
N ARG A 178 -17.02 -37.62 -10.63
CA ARG A 178 -15.98 -38.53 -11.13
C ARG A 178 -16.56 -39.71 -11.93
N GLU A 179 -17.84 -40.07 -11.73
CA GLU A 179 -18.56 -41.03 -12.56
C GLU A 179 -18.89 -40.50 -13.96
N LEU A 180 -18.66 -39.20 -14.21
CA LEU A 180 -18.83 -38.55 -15.51
C LEU A 180 -17.44 -38.16 -16.09
N PRO A 181 -16.68 -39.07 -16.67
CA PRO A 181 -15.26 -38.89 -16.97
C PRO A 181 -14.95 -37.68 -17.90
N GLU A 182 -15.79 -37.43 -18.89
CA GLU A 182 -15.62 -36.29 -19.79
C GLU A 182 -15.88 -34.97 -19.05
N ALA A 183 -16.95 -34.91 -18.25
CA ALA A 183 -17.27 -33.73 -17.45
C ALA A 183 -16.20 -33.50 -16.39
N TRP A 184 -15.74 -34.56 -15.71
CA TRP A 184 -14.68 -34.46 -14.71
C TRP A 184 -13.38 -33.93 -15.33
N SER A 185 -12.97 -34.47 -16.47
CA SER A 185 -11.79 -34.00 -17.19
C SER A 185 -11.91 -32.51 -17.57
N TYR A 186 -13.10 -32.08 -17.98
CA TYR A 186 -13.36 -30.69 -18.30
C TYR A 186 -13.30 -29.80 -17.05
N LEU A 187 -13.96 -30.20 -15.96
CA LEU A 187 -13.91 -29.46 -14.69
C LEU A 187 -12.48 -29.32 -14.18
N ALA A 188 -11.72 -30.41 -14.16
CA ALA A 188 -10.35 -30.44 -13.68
C ALA A 188 -9.39 -29.57 -14.50
N SER A 189 -9.64 -29.45 -15.81
CA SER A 189 -8.77 -28.71 -16.74
C SER A 189 -9.12 -27.24 -16.89
N TYR A 190 -10.40 -26.87 -16.75
CA TYR A 190 -10.85 -25.52 -17.11
C TYR A 190 -11.60 -24.76 -16.00
N ILE A 191 -12.28 -25.45 -15.09
CA ILE A 191 -13.08 -24.79 -14.04
C ILE A 191 -12.31 -24.73 -12.74
N LEU A 192 -11.83 -25.86 -12.22
CA LEU A 192 -11.15 -25.93 -10.93
C LEU A 192 -9.84 -25.14 -10.86
N PRO A 193 -9.02 -25.04 -11.91
CA PRO A 193 -7.82 -24.21 -11.88
C PRO A 193 -8.11 -22.74 -11.58
N GLN A 194 -9.22 -22.20 -12.09
CA GLN A 194 -9.64 -20.82 -11.87
C GLN A 194 -10.06 -20.53 -10.42
N MET A 195 -10.24 -21.57 -9.60
CA MET A 195 -10.62 -21.46 -8.18
C MET A 195 -9.42 -21.67 -7.24
N ARG A 196 -8.21 -21.78 -7.77
CA ARG A 196 -6.97 -22.02 -7.02
C ARG A 196 -6.10 -20.79 -7.08
N TYR A 197 -6.49 -19.73 -6.41
CA TYR A 197 -5.78 -18.46 -6.44
C TYR A 197 -5.75 -17.79 -5.06
N ALA A 198 -4.99 -16.73 -4.94
CA ALA A 198 -5.15 -15.72 -3.91
C ALA A 198 -5.14 -14.35 -4.59
N ASP A 199 -6.03 -13.49 -4.16
CA ASP A 199 -6.05 -12.10 -4.59
C ASP A 199 -5.38 -11.18 -3.56
N ILE A 200 -4.90 -10.05 -4.03
CA ILE A 200 -4.55 -8.90 -3.22
C ILE A 200 -5.29 -7.68 -3.76
N GLU A 201 -6.12 -7.11 -2.92
CA GLU A 201 -6.94 -5.94 -3.23
C GLU A 201 -6.43 -4.72 -2.47
N PHE A 202 -6.35 -3.60 -3.17
CA PHE A 202 -5.98 -2.30 -2.63
C PHE A 202 -7.16 -1.34 -2.75
N ASP A 203 -7.63 -0.81 -1.64
CA ASP A 203 -8.45 0.40 -1.67
C ASP A 203 -7.53 1.61 -1.66
N TYR A 204 -7.73 2.53 -2.61
CA TYR A 204 -6.87 3.70 -2.71
C TYR A 204 -7.64 4.96 -3.13
N GLY A 205 -7.02 6.09 -2.85
CA GLY A 205 -7.49 7.40 -3.26
C GLY A 205 -6.42 8.17 -4.01
N VAL A 206 -6.86 9.20 -4.73
CA VAL A 206 -5.98 10.16 -5.38
C VAL A 206 -6.20 11.52 -4.75
N ASP A 207 -5.15 12.10 -4.20
CA ASP A 207 -5.18 13.37 -3.48
C ASP A 207 -5.26 14.55 -4.45
N GLU A 208 -5.99 15.59 -4.05
CA GLU A 208 -6.01 16.86 -4.75
C GLU A 208 -5.02 17.83 -4.09
N PHE A 209 -4.23 18.54 -4.89
CA PHE A 209 -3.36 19.62 -4.41
C PHE A 209 -3.95 20.97 -4.78
N VAL A 210 -4.23 21.79 -3.75
CA VAL A 210 -4.82 23.11 -3.90
C VAL A 210 -3.84 24.16 -3.38
N THR A 211 -3.56 25.17 -4.22
CA THR A 211 -2.77 26.34 -3.81
C THR A 211 -3.72 27.49 -3.48
N ARG A 212 -3.54 28.10 -2.32
CA ARG A 212 -4.27 29.29 -1.89
C ARG A 212 -3.32 30.43 -1.63
N THR A 213 -3.73 31.59 -2.09
CA THR A 213 -3.03 32.86 -1.83
C THR A 213 -3.93 33.74 -0.98
N SER A 214 -3.43 34.19 0.16
CA SER A 214 -4.12 35.13 1.04
C SER A 214 -3.26 36.38 1.27
N LEU A 215 -3.91 37.52 1.39
CA LEU A 215 -3.28 38.76 1.80
C LEU A 215 -3.46 38.90 3.31
N VAL A 216 -2.35 39.11 4.01
CA VAL A 216 -2.37 39.41 5.45
C VAL A 216 -2.25 40.92 5.57
N GLU A 217 -3.30 41.58 6.06
CA GLU A 217 -3.25 43.00 6.39
C GLU A 217 -2.18 43.21 7.47
N GLN A 218 -1.23 44.10 7.24
CA GLN A 218 -0.35 44.52 8.32
C GLN A 218 -1.21 45.23 9.37
N PRO A 219 -1.00 44.95 10.65
CA PRO A 219 -1.57 45.79 11.67
C PRO A 219 -1.11 47.22 11.41
N THR A 220 -2.03 48.08 11.08
CA THR A 220 -1.75 49.53 11.08
C THR A 220 -1.24 49.89 12.46
N ALA A 221 0.03 50.29 12.54
CA ALA A 221 0.55 50.81 13.80
C ALA A 221 -0.41 51.89 14.29
N PRO A 222 -0.77 51.91 15.59
CA PRO A 222 -1.61 52.98 16.13
C PRO A 222 -0.99 54.31 15.77
N ALA A 223 -1.76 55.19 15.15
CA ALA A 223 -1.28 56.52 14.83
C ALA A 223 -0.72 57.13 16.11
N GLU A 224 0.59 57.41 16.10
CA GLU A 224 1.30 58.05 17.17
C GLU A 224 0.69 59.45 17.35
N GLN A 225 -0.13 59.60 18.43
CA GLN A 225 -0.60 60.93 18.83
C GLN A 225 0.61 61.77 19.13
N ALA A 226 0.81 62.81 18.29
CA ALA A 226 1.82 63.81 18.50
C ALA A 226 1.68 64.43 19.92
N ALA A 227 2.61 64.06 20.80
CA ALA A 227 2.78 64.77 22.08
C ALA A 227 3.61 66.02 21.84
N PRO A 228 3.32 67.14 22.53
CA PRO A 228 3.94 68.40 22.29
C PRO A 228 5.43 68.42 22.68
N ALA A 229 6.19 69.20 21.92
CA ALA A 229 7.60 69.43 22.05
C ALA A 229 8.04 69.80 23.48
N GLN A 230 9.01 69.04 24.02
CA GLN A 230 9.81 69.46 25.16
C GLN A 230 11.28 69.55 24.76
N THR A 231 11.85 70.64 25.22
CA THR A 231 13.18 71.19 25.03
C THR A 231 14.34 70.28 25.38
N PRO A 232 15.51 70.36 24.73
CA PRO A 232 16.62 69.45 24.95
C PRO A 232 17.43 69.77 26.21
N GLN A 233 17.87 68.78 26.95
CA GLN A 233 18.97 68.84 27.90
C GLN A 233 20.00 67.73 27.61
N PRO A 234 21.25 67.96 28.00
CA PRO A 234 22.42 67.41 27.28
C PRO A 234 22.89 66.02 27.78
N GLN A 235 23.63 65.42 26.90
CA GLN A 235 24.35 64.17 26.87
C GLN A 235 25.11 63.81 28.18
N GLU A 236 25.04 62.52 28.50
CA GLU A 236 26.14 61.83 29.13
C GLU A 236 26.43 60.50 28.38
N VAL A 237 27.68 60.43 27.94
CA VAL A 237 28.26 59.33 27.21
C VAL A 237 28.75 58.30 28.21
N VAL A 238 28.30 57.06 28.12
CA VAL A 238 29.01 55.93 28.71
C VAL A 238 29.19 54.88 27.65
N VAL A 239 30.45 54.54 27.48
CA VAL A 239 30.99 53.52 26.55
C VAL A 239 31.02 52.19 27.26
N ASP A 240 31.08 51.11 26.45
CA ASP A 240 31.42 49.72 26.72
C ASP A 240 30.27 48.81 27.25
N GLU A 241 30.06 47.66 26.70
CA GLU A 241 30.99 46.53 26.49
C GLU A 241 30.46 45.52 25.46
N GLU A 242 31.39 44.98 24.72
CA GLU A 242 31.25 43.85 23.81
C GLU A 242 30.71 42.60 24.49
N VAL A 243 29.76 41.89 23.87
CA VAL A 243 29.54 40.48 24.15
C VAL A 243 29.55 39.70 22.83
N GLY A 244 30.58 38.89 22.70
CA GLY A 244 30.90 38.09 21.53
C GLY A 244 29.89 36.98 21.22
N ILE A 245 29.68 36.87 19.93
CA ILE A 245 28.94 35.76 19.36
C ILE A 245 29.85 34.54 19.27
N ILE A 246 29.53 33.49 20.00
CA ILE A 246 30.19 32.19 19.83
C ILE A 246 29.44 31.37 18.76
N ILE A 247 30.08 31.28 17.60
CA ILE A 247 29.68 30.35 16.54
C ILE A 247 30.43 29.06 16.79
N ALA A 248 29.69 28.00 17.12
CA ALA A 248 30.22 26.65 17.19
C ALA A 248 30.11 25.95 15.83
N THR A 249 31.24 25.74 15.19
CA THR A 249 31.40 24.87 14.03
C THR A 249 31.74 23.46 14.51
N PRO A 250 31.20 22.40 13.94
CA PRO A 250 31.64 21.04 14.23
C PRO A 250 32.92 20.72 13.46
N LYS A 251 33.93 20.27 14.18
CA LYS A 251 35.20 19.79 13.65
C LYS A 251 35.07 18.38 13.08
N HIS A 252 35.54 18.23 11.86
CA HIS A 252 35.93 16.98 11.21
C HIS A 252 37.36 16.60 11.67
N GLU A 253 37.55 15.39 12.13
CA GLU A 253 38.85 14.70 12.17
C GLU A 253 38.53 13.26 11.77
N GLY A 254 39.06 12.64 10.76
CA GLY A 254 40.44 12.63 10.22
C GLY A 254 41.06 11.32 10.59
N GLU A 255 40.98 10.40 9.65
CA GLU A 255 41.83 9.20 9.38
C GLU A 255 43.00 8.94 10.32
N LYS A 256 43.20 7.63 10.65
CA LYS A 256 44.50 6.97 10.44
C LYS A 256 44.39 5.43 10.36
N HIS A 257 44.87 4.93 9.23
CA HIS A 257 45.32 3.56 8.94
C HIS A 257 46.17 2.94 10.07
N HIS A 258 46.02 1.65 10.30
CA HIS A 258 47.19 0.75 10.39
C HIS A 258 46.85 -0.67 10.00
N ASP A 259 47.69 -1.13 9.08
CA ASP A 259 47.87 -2.45 8.52
C ASP A 259 48.30 -3.53 9.52
N LYS A 260 48.02 -4.77 9.16
CA LYS A 260 48.86 -5.99 9.10
C LYS A 260 48.43 -7.21 9.90
N LYS A 261 48.31 -8.25 9.05
CA LYS A 261 48.82 -9.66 9.13
C LYS A 261 48.03 -10.65 9.99
N ASP A 262 47.37 -11.56 9.28
CA ASP A 262 47.82 -12.89 8.84
C ASP A 262 48.02 -13.91 9.97
N HIS A 263 47.25 -14.96 9.98
CA HIS A 263 47.59 -16.37 10.03
C HIS A 263 46.38 -17.29 10.30
N SER A 264 46.04 -18.02 9.30
CA SER A 264 45.86 -19.48 9.17
C SER A 264 45.28 -20.30 10.34
N GLN A 265 44.35 -21.09 9.92
CA GLN A 265 44.15 -22.52 10.15
C GLN A 265 43.17 -23.04 11.22
N LYS A 266 42.35 -23.92 10.65
CA LYS A 266 41.81 -25.18 11.14
C LYS A 266 40.56 -25.25 11.97
N SER A 267 39.55 -25.73 11.25
CA SER A 267 38.64 -26.81 11.62
C SER A 267 38.26 -27.05 13.07
N ARG A 268 36.96 -27.00 13.36
CA ARG A 268 36.28 -28.15 13.97
C ARG A 268 34.76 -27.97 13.96
N LYS A 269 34.10 -29.05 13.55
CA LYS A 269 32.68 -29.29 13.68
C LYS A 269 32.26 -29.15 15.14
N GLU A 270 31.17 -28.45 15.39
CA GLU A 270 30.29 -28.82 16.50
C GLU A 270 28.85 -28.40 16.21
N LYS A 271 28.00 -29.41 16.22
CA LYS A 271 26.54 -29.29 16.25
C LYS A 271 26.13 -28.61 17.57
N LYS A 272 25.34 -27.53 17.49
CA LYS A 272 24.46 -27.18 18.60
C LYS A 272 23.04 -26.94 18.09
N ARG A 273 22.17 -27.77 18.63
CA ARG A 273 20.73 -27.59 18.74
C ARG A 273 20.45 -26.33 19.58
N GLY A 274 19.38 -25.66 19.26
CA GLY A 274 18.78 -24.68 20.16
C GLY A 274 18.07 -23.67 19.29
N SER A 275 16.96 -23.35 19.45
CA SER A 275 15.81 -23.39 20.29
C SER A 275 14.66 -22.80 19.47
N VAL A 276 13.60 -23.56 19.39
CA VAL A 276 12.32 -23.09 18.86
C VAL A 276 11.80 -22.08 19.86
N THR A 277 11.60 -20.85 19.42
CA THR A 277 10.77 -19.89 20.15
C THR A 277 9.34 -20.07 19.65
N GLU A 278 8.50 -20.68 20.49
CA GLU A 278 7.06 -20.68 20.36
C GLU A 278 6.53 -19.25 20.40
N TYR A 279 5.79 -18.84 19.37
CA TYR A 279 4.93 -17.66 19.43
C TYR A 279 3.51 -18.13 19.73
N GLU A 280 3.03 -17.78 20.90
CA GLU A 280 1.63 -17.90 21.28
C GLU A 280 0.79 -16.95 20.41
N VAL A 281 -0.11 -17.52 19.61
CA VAL A 281 -1.11 -16.77 18.86
C VAL A 281 -2.32 -16.61 19.77
N ILE A 282 -2.56 -15.40 20.22
CA ILE A 282 -3.77 -15.05 20.98
C ILE A 282 -4.86 -14.73 19.96
N TYR A 283 -5.90 -15.56 19.94
CA TYR A 283 -7.15 -15.31 19.20
C TYR A 283 -8.07 -14.44 20.05
N TRP A 284 -8.55 -13.36 19.44
CA TRP A 284 -9.70 -12.59 19.92
C TRP A 284 -10.92 -12.85 19.04
#